data_0923b4bfa7db3591299ed638f490be4e
#
_entry.id   0923b4bfa7db3591299ed638f490be4e
#
_cell.length_a   1.000
_cell.length_b   1.000
_cell.length_c   1.000
_cell.angle_alpha   90.00
_cell.angle_beta   90.00
_cell.angle_gamma   90.00
#
_symmetry.space_group_name_H-M   'P 1'
#
loop_
_entity.id
_entity.type
_entity.pdbx_description
1 polymer ?
#
loop_
_entity_poly.entity_id
_entity_poly.type
_entity_poly.pdbx_seq_one_letter_code
_entity_poly.pdbx_strand_id
1 'polypeptide(L)'
;MEKKSIKRALVSVYHKDKLDIIIQKLHAEGVEFISTGGTQAFIESLGIPCNSVEDLTGYPSILGGRVKTLHPKVFGGILNRRDLPQDQSQIEEYEIPEIDLVIVDLYPFEATVAAGADEPTTIEKIDIGGISLIRAAAKNYKDVVIIASQGQYEQLLEIITANGAQTSVEERRWFAKEAFAVSSHYDSAIFNYFDGDEKSAFRHSENGSKVLRYGENPHQRGVYFGQFDDMFEQLQGKEISYNNLLDIDAAVNLINDFEEITFAILKHNNACGIASREKLVEAWKDALAGDPVSAFGGVLITNAIIDRTTAEEMNKIFFEVVIAPDYDLEALEILSAKKNRIILILKSPKVRNMQFRSLLNGVLIQDKDMHTETVENLNTVTEKAPTNEEIEDLLFANKIVKHSKSNAIVLAKNKQLIASGVGQTSRVDALVHAIEKAESFKFDLKGVVMASDAFFPFPDSVQIAAEAGITAVIQPGGSINDKLSIENCNQNGLSMVTTGFRHFKH
;
A
#
# COMPACT_ATOMS: atom_id res chain seq x y z
N MET A 1 34.94 -14.50 -14.51
CA MET A 1 34.33 -15.29 -13.38
C MET A 1 33.99 -16.64 -13.93
N GLU A 2 34.18 -17.68 -13.15
CA GLU A 2 33.90 -19.06 -13.57
C GLU A 2 32.39 -19.27 -13.68
N LYS A 3 31.91 -19.61 -14.88
CA LYS A 3 30.51 -19.95 -15.13
C LYS A 3 30.32 -21.44 -14.96
N LYS A 4 29.16 -21.86 -14.41
CA LYS A 4 28.74 -23.26 -14.33
C LYS A 4 27.65 -23.54 -15.34
N SER A 5 27.76 -24.69 -16.00
CA SER A 5 26.76 -25.14 -16.98
C SER A 5 25.58 -25.78 -16.26
N ILE A 6 24.39 -25.53 -16.79
CA ILE A 6 23.16 -26.23 -16.41
C ILE A 6 23.03 -27.44 -17.35
N LYS A 7 23.15 -28.63 -16.80
CA LYS A 7 23.01 -29.89 -17.54
C LYS A 7 21.66 -30.57 -17.25
N ARG A 8 21.15 -30.41 -16.03
CA ARG A 8 19.91 -31.04 -15.61
C ARG A 8 19.04 -30.08 -14.78
N ALA A 9 17.77 -29.98 -15.15
CA ALA A 9 16.78 -29.13 -14.52
C ALA A 9 15.67 -29.97 -13.88
N LEU A 10 15.36 -29.72 -12.62
CA LEU A 10 14.15 -30.18 -11.94
C LEU A 10 13.08 -29.09 -12.07
N VAL A 11 11.95 -29.41 -12.69
CA VAL A 11 10.86 -28.46 -12.93
C VAL A 11 9.57 -28.98 -12.27
N SER A 12 9.01 -28.22 -11.34
CA SER A 12 7.75 -28.55 -10.66
C SER A 12 6.97 -27.28 -10.36
N VAL A 13 6.05 -26.90 -11.24
CA VAL A 13 5.32 -25.65 -11.15
C VAL A 13 3.80 -25.86 -11.19
N TYR A 14 3.08 -25.02 -10.46
CA TYR A 14 1.63 -24.94 -10.51
C TYR A 14 1.16 -24.16 -11.75
N HIS A 15 1.71 -22.96 -12.00
CA HIS A 15 1.43 -22.12 -13.16
C HIS A 15 2.39 -22.45 -14.31
N LYS A 16 1.89 -22.45 -15.53
CA LYS A 16 2.68 -22.87 -16.71
C LYS A 16 2.85 -21.76 -17.75
N ASP A 17 2.32 -20.56 -17.46
CA ASP A 17 2.42 -19.40 -18.34
C ASP A 17 3.89 -19.03 -18.58
N LYS A 18 4.28 -18.88 -19.86
CA LYS A 18 5.66 -18.59 -20.29
C LYS A 18 6.72 -19.67 -19.95
N LEU A 19 6.34 -20.79 -19.37
CA LEU A 19 7.27 -21.88 -19.05
C LEU A 19 7.78 -22.54 -20.34
N ASP A 20 6.92 -22.67 -21.35
CA ASP A 20 7.25 -23.23 -22.68
C ASP A 20 8.50 -22.59 -23.29
N ILE A 21 8.61 -21.26 -23.24
CA ILE A 21 9.75 -20.50 -23.79
C ILE A 21 11.05 -20.90 -23.06
N ILE A 22 11.01 -21.03 -21.75
CA ILE A 22 12.16 -21.43 -20.93
C ILE A 22 12.59 -22.86 -21.24
N ILE A 23 11.62 -23.79 -21.26
CA ILE A 23 11.89 -25.20 -21.49
C ILE A 23 12.47 -25.43 -22.88
N GLN A 24 11.89 -24.81 -23.92
CA GLN A 24 12.41 -24.90 -25.29
C GLN A 24 13.83 -24.33 -25.39
N LYS A 25 14.10 -23.21 -24.76
CA LYS A 25 15.42 -22.58 -24.77
C LYS A 25 16.47 -23.45 -24.05
N LEU A 26 16.17 -23.98 -22.89
CA LEU A 26 17.04 -24.89 -22.14
C LEU A 26 17.28 -26.19 -22.90
N HIS A 27 16.23 -26.74 -23.54
CA HIS A 27 16.36 -27.95 -24.37
C HIS A 27 17.29 -27.75 -25.55
N ALA A 28 17.19 -26.59 -26.23
CA ALA A 28 18.07 -26.23 -27.34
C ALA A 28 19.55 -26.15 -26.92
N GLU A 29 19.83 -25.88 -25.65
CA GLU A 29 21.17 -25.88 -25.05
C GLU A 29 21.58 -27.27 -24.49
N GLY A 30 20.77 -28.32 -24.68
CA GLY A 30 21.07 -29.68 -24.28
C GLY A 30 20.76 -30.02 -22.81
N VAL A 31 19.93 -29.25 -22.14
CA VAL A 31 19.53 -29.52 -20.74
C VAL A 31 18.53 -30.67 -20.67
N GLU A 32 18.77 -31.61 -19.77
CA GLU A 32 17.87 -32.70 -19.43
C GLU A 32 16.83 -32.26 -18.39
N PHE A 33 15.61 -32.78 -18.49
CA PHE A 33 14.51 -32.43 -17.58
C PHE A 33 14.10 -33.58 -16.68
N ILE A 34 13.86 -33.27 -15.39
CA ILE A 34 13.21 -34.10 -14.40
C ILE A 34 11.97 -33.36 -13.93
N SER A 35 10.81 -34.02 -13.86
CA SER A 35 9.58 -33.37 -13.43
C SER A 35 8.60 -34.34 -12.79
N THR A 36 7.45 -33.81 -12.34
CA THR A 36 6.37 -34.59 -11.73
C THR A 36 5.02 -34.23 -12.37
N GLY A 37 4.15 -35.24 -12.48
CA GLY A 37 2.71 -35.06 -12.76
C GLY A 37 2.39 -34.13 -13.91
N GLY A 38 1.58 -33.07 -13.63
CA GLY A 38 1.11 -32.15 -14.68
C GLY A 38 2.20 -31.29 -15.32
N THR A 39 3.33 -31.06 -14.66
CA THR A 39 4.47 -30.33 -15.26
C THR A 39 5.25 -31.24 -16.23
N GLN A 40 5.41 -32.51 -15.90
CA GLN A 40 5.99 -33.49 -16.81
C GLN A 40 5.15 -33.60 -18.09
N ALA A 41 3.84 -33.84 -17.96
CA ALA A 41 2.94 -33.91 -19.13
C ALA A 41 2.99 -32.62 -19.99
N PHE A 42 3.15 -31.45 -19.37
CA PHE A 42 3.32 -30.19 -20.10
C PHE A 42 4.63 -30.18 -20.90
N ILE A 43 5.77 -30.56 -20.32
CA ILE A 43 7.06 -30.61 -21.03
C ILE A 43 7.00 -31.58 -22.18
N GLU A 44 6.45 -32.80 -21.97
CA GLU A 44 6.27 -33.84 -23.00
C GLU A 44 5.35 -33.37 -24.15
N SER A 45 4.33 -32.54 -23.82
CA SER A 45 3.44 -31.96 -24.85
C SER A 45 4.16 -30.98 -25.79
N LEU A 46 5.31 -30.44 -25.39
CA LEU A 46 6.19 -29.63 -26.23
C LEU A 46 7.11 -30.47 -27.14
N GLY A 47 7.00 -31.81 -27.08
CA GLY A 47 7.87 -32.73 -27.79
C GLY A 47 9.26 -32.92 -27.16
N ILE A 48 9.42 -32.51 -25.91
CA ILE A 48 10.70 -32.56 -25.17
C ILE A 48 10.70 -33.71 -24.19
N PRO A 49 11.75 -34.60 -24.22
CA PRO A 49 11.87 -35.71 -23.27
C PRO A 49 11.98 -35.21 -21.81
N CYS A 50 11.26 -35.84 -20.90
CA CYS A 50 11.25 -35.52 -19.50
C CYS A 50 11.23 -36.78 -18.63
N ASN A 51 12.21 -36.96 -17.75
CA ASN A 51 12.26 -38.04 -16.80
C ASN A 51 11.29 -37.77 -15.65
N SER A 52 10.57 -38.80 -15.17
CA SER A 52 9.75 -38.62 -13.97
C SER A 52 10.60 -38.66 -12.70
N VAL A 53 10.15 -37.94 -11.66
CA VAL A 53 10.76 -38.06 -10.33
C VAL A 53 10.58 -39.48 -9.78
N GLU A 54 9.50 -40.16 -10.12
CA GLU A 54 9.21 -41.53 -9.77
C GLU A 54 10.25 -42.48 -10.35
N ASP A 55 10.67 -42.33 -11.61
CA ASP A 55 11.73 -43.12 -12.24
C ASP A 55 13.09 -42.85 -11.58
N LEU A 56 13.38 -41.58 -11.30
CA LEU A 56 14.63 -41.21 -10.61
C LEU A 56 14.73 -41.80 -9.21
N THR A 57 13.64 -41.78 -8.46
CA THR A 57 13.63 -42.25 -7.06
C THR A 57 13.39 -43.72 -6.91
N GLY A 58 12.79 -44.36 -7.91
CA GLY A 58 12.26 -45.72 -7.81
C GLY A 58 11.09 -45.85 -6.83
N TYR A 59 10.43 -44.72 -6.47
CA TYR A 59 9.39 -44.67 -5.46
C TYR A 59 8.10 -44.07 -6.04
N PRO A 60 6.94 -44.72 -5.86
CA PRO A 60 5.69 -44.21 -6.41
C PRO A 60 5.21 -42.95 -5.72
N SER A 61 4.42 -42.15 -6.43
CA SER A 61 3.70 -41.02 -5.84
C SER A 61 2.61 -41.56 -4.88
N ILE A 62 2.77 -41.31 -3.59
CA ILE A 62 1.86 -41.76 -2.53
C ILE A 62 1.20 -40.55 -1.82
N LEU A 63 0.21 -40.85 -0.97
CA LEU A 63 -0.50 -39.83 -0.15
C LEU A 63 -1.06 -38.67 -1.00
N GLY A 64 -1.67 -38.99 -2.13
CA GLY A 64 -2.18 -37.96 -3.04
C GLY A 64 -1.10 -37.09 -3.69
N GLY A 65 0.15 -37.53 -3.67
CA GLY A 65 1.27 -36.78 -4.25
C GLY A 65 1.99 -35.81 -3.31
N ARG A 66 1.63 -35.82 -2.02
CA ARG A 66 2.25 -34.92 -1.02
C ARG A 66 3.73 -35.19 -0.75
N VAL A 67 4.26 -36.35 -1.16
CA VAL A 67 5.64 -36.83 -0.82
C VAL A 67 6.48 -37.13 -2.06
N LYS A 68 6.09 -36.69 -3.26
CA LYS A 68 6.76 -37.02 -4.53
C LYS A 68 8.24 -36.67 -4.56
N THR A 69 8.58 -35.43 -4.21
CA THR A 69 9.94 -34.88 -4.33
C THR A 69 10.75 -34.98 -3.05
N LEU A 70 10.14 -35.36 -1.91
CA LEU A 70 10.83 -35.47 -0.61
C LEU A 70 11.61 -36.80 -0.53
N HIS A 71 12.66 -36.91 -1.33
CA HIS A 71 13.46 -38.12 -1.44
C HIS A 71 14.97 -37.83 -1.45
N PRO A 72 15.83 -38.67 -0.81
CA PRO A 72 17.27 -38.45 -0.77
C PRO A 72 17.94 -38.27 -2.14
N LYS A 73 17.49 -38.97 -3.18
CA LYS A 73 18.02 -38.79 -4.54
C LYS A 73 17.75 -37.41 -5.12
N VAL A 74 16.58 -36.82 -4.84
CA VAL A 74 16.26 -35.45 -5.28
C VAL A 74 17.07 -34.43 -4.50
N PHE A 75 17.00 -34.49 -3.16
CA PHE A 75 17.69 -33.55 -2.30
C PHE A 75 19.22 -33.68 -2.33
N GLY A 76 19.73 -34.91 -2.48
CA GLY A 76 21.15 -35.16 -2.68
C GLY A 76 21.67 -34.55 -3.98
N GLY A 77 20.91 -34.69 -5.08
CA GLY A 77 21.22 -34.06 -6.37
C GLY A 77 21.31 -32.52 -6.31
N ILE A 78 20.49 -31.88 -5.43
CA ILE A 78 20.47 -30.44 -5.22
C ILE A 78 21.55 -29.99 -4.21
N LEU A 79 21.72 -30.72 -3.09
CA LEU A 79 22.50 -30.26 -1.93
C LEU A 79 23.95 -30.69 -1.93
N ASN A 80 24.41 -31.61 -2.83
CA ASN A 80 25.78 -32.02 -2.88
C ASN A 80 26.73 -30.85 -3.14
N ARG A 81 27.84 -30.85 -2.42
CA ARG A 81 28.93 -29.86 -2.58
C ARG A 81 29.91 -30.42 -3.62
N ARG A 82 29.87 -29.84 -4.81
CA ARG A 82 30.60 -30.37 -5.99
C ARG A 82 32.10 -30.27 -5.89
N ASP A 83 32.60 -29.45 -4.98
CA ASP A 83 34.01 -29.30 -4.66
C ASP A 83 34.52 -30.24 -3.57
N LEU A 84 33.65 -31.03 -2.92
CA LEU A 84 34.03 -31.96 -1.86
C LEU A 84 34.10 -33.42 -2.36
N PRO A 85 35.28 -34.06 -2.34
CA PRO A 85 35.46 -35.45 -2.78
C PRO A 85 34.54 -36.45 -2.06
N GLN A 86 34.25 -36.23 -0.77
CA GLN A 86 33.39 -37.11 0.00
C GLN A 86 31.94 -37.06 -0.52
N ASP A 87 31.41 -35.88 -0.86
CA ASP A 87 30.06 -35.73 -1.40
C ASP A 87 30.00 -36.40 -2.78
N GLN A 88 31.04 -36.22 -3.61
CA GLN A 88 31.11 -36.83 -4.94
C GLN A 88 31.15 -38.38 -4.87
N SER A 89 31.91 -38.92 -3.94
CA SER A 89 31.93 -40.39 -3.73
C SER A 89 30.54 -40.94 -3.34
N GLN A 90 29.79 -40.21 -2.49
CA GLN A 90 28.44 -40.64 -2.09
C GLN A 90 27.43 -40.47 -3.23
N ILE A 91 27.53 -39.41 -4.03
CA ILE A 91 26.69 -39.18 -5.22
C ILE A 91 26.86 -40.39 -6.20
N GLU A 92 28.10 -40.81 -6.40
CA GLU A 92 28.41 -41.96 -7.26
C GLU A 92 27.91 -43.28 -6.65
N GLU A 93 28.20 -43.54 -5.36
CA GLU A 93 27.80 -44.74 -4.63
C GLU A 93 26.29 -45.00 -4.65
N TYR A 94 25.49 -43.89 -4.45
CA TYR A 94 24.03 -44.00 -4.36
C TYR A 94 23.32 -43.67 -5.68
N GLU A 95 24.06 -43.51 -6.78
CA GLU A 95 23.52 -43.18 -8.12
C GLU A 95 22.60 -41.96 -8.08
N ILE A 96 23.09 -40.87 -7.48
CA ILE A 96 22.34 -39.60 -7.34
C ILE A 96 22.73 -38.67 -8.48
N PRO A 97 21.83 -38.29 -9.41
CA PRO A 97 22.15 -37.35 -10.46
C PRO A 97 22.24 -35.92 -9.92
N GLU A 98 23.27 -35.20 -10.31
CA GLU A 98 23.37 -33.75 -10.00
C GLU A 98 22.24 -32.98 -10.67
N ILE A 99 21.64 -32.05 -9.94
CA ILE A 99 20.60 -31.13 -10.42
C ILE A 99 21.19 -29.72 -10.39
N ASP A 100 21.24 -29.04 -11.54
CA ASP A 100 21.88 -27.75 -11.72
C ASP A 100 20.91 -26.59 -11.65
N LEU A 101 19.65 -26.85 -12.01
CA LEU A 101 18.58 -25.86 -12.03
C LEU A 101 17.32 -26.45 -11.38
N VAL A 102 16.70 -25.65 -10.53
CA VAL A 102 15.38 -25.97 -9.95
C VAL A 102 14.41 -24.85 -10.34
N ILE A 103 13.30 -25.18 -10.99
CA ILE A 103 12.21 -24.24 -11.31
C ILE A 103 10.98 -24.71 -10.56
N VAL A 104 10.54 -23.92 -9.59
CA VAL A 104 9.41 -24.24 -8.71
C VAL A 104 8.62 -22.99 -8.44
N ASP A 105 7.31 -23.06 -8.55
CA ASP A 105 6.42 -22.08 -7.94
C ASP A 105 5.57 -22.75 -6.84
N LEU A 106 5.07 -21.95 -5.91
CA LEU A 106 4.28 -22.42 -4.78
C LEU A 106 2.78 -22.42 -5.13
N TYR A 107 2.02 -23.24 -4.44
CA TYR A 107 0.57 -23.19 -4.51
C TYR A 107 0.04 -21.81 -4.08
N PRO A 108 -1.07 -21.33 -4.70
CA PRO A 108 -1.61 -19.98 -4.47
C PRO A 108 -2.37 -19.88 -3.13
N PHE A 109 -1.65 -20.03 -2.01
CA PHE A 109 -2.22 -20.00 -0.66
C PHE A 109 -2.95 -18.68 -0.37
N GLU A 110 -2.28 -17.54 -0.57
CA GLU A 110 -2.85 -16.22 -0.30
C GLU A 110 -4.08 -15.92 -1.16
N ALA A 111 -4.05 -16.29 -2.46
CA ALA A 111 -5.20 -16.13 -3.33
C ALA A 111 -6.39 -17.00 -2.89
N THR A 112 -6.11 -18.20 -2.35
CA THR A 112 -7.13 -19.12 -1.83
C THR A 112 -7.78 -18.53 -0.56
N VAL A 113 -6.97 -18.00 0.35
CA VAL A 113 -7.47 -17.28 1.54
C VAL A 113 -8.30 -16.06 1.15
N ALA A 114 -7.79 -15.23 0.23
CA ALA A 114 -8.48 -14.03 -0.24
C ALA A 114 -9.82 -14.32 -0.95
N ALA A 115 -9.94 -15.50 -1.57
CA ALA A 115 -11.20 -15.97 -2.18
C ALA A 115 -12.22 -16.46 -1.13
N GLY A 116 -11.89 -16.50 0.17
CA GLY A 116 -12.78 -16.96 1.22
C GLY A 116 -13.03 -18.47 1.21
N ALA A 117 -12.05 -19.27 0.74
CA ALA A 117 -12.16 -20.72 0.75
C ALA A 117 -12.27 -21.26 2.19
N ASP A 118 -12.87 -22.45 2.34
CA ASP A 118 -12.94 -23.13 3.62
C ASP A 118 -11.56 -23.58 4.12
N GLU A 119 -11.45 -23.83 5.42
CA GLU A 119 -10.19 -24.21 6.06
C GLU A 119 -9.55 -25.45 5.43
N PRO A 120 -10.27 -26.58 5.17
CA PRO A 120 -9.67 -27.75 4.52
C PRO A 120 -9.06 -27.42 3.15
N THR A 121 -9.75 -26.65 2.32
CA THR A 121 -9.27 -26.23 0.99
C THR A 121 -8.04 -25.33 1.11
N THR A 122 -8.02 -24.42 2.08
CA THR A 122 -6.89 -23.51 2.35
C THR A 122 -5.66 -24.29 2.82
N ILE A 123 -5.82 -25.23 3.74
CA ILE A 123 -4.73 -26.07 4.26
C ILE A 123 -4.09 -26.93 3.15
N GLU A 124 -4.88 -27.45 2.20
CA GLU A 124 -4.33 -28.19 1.04
C GLU A 124 -3.45 -27.32 0.11
N LYS A 125 -3.50 -26.00 0.24
CA LYS A 125 -2.63 -25.06 -0.51
C LYS A 125 -1.33 -24.73 0.23
N ILE A 126 -1.07 -25.31 1.40
CA ILE A 126 0.23 -25.20 2.05
C ILE A 126 1.20 -26.15 1.36
N ASP A 127 2.14 -25.57 0.60
CA ASP A 127 3.13 -26.31 -0.15
C ASP A 127 4.25 -26.83 0.76
N ILE A 128 4.47 -28.13 0.74
CA ILE A 128 5.55 -28.78 1.51
C ILE A 128 6.74 -29.11 0.60
N GLY A 129 6.47 -29.69 -0.58
CA GLY A 129 7.51 -30.15 -1.50
C GLY A 129 8.23 -29.00 -2.19
N GLY A 130 7.47 -28.06 -2.75
CA GLY A 130 8.00 -26.92 -3.48
C GLY A 130 8.83 -26.00 -2.59
N ILE A 131 8.31 -25.64 -1.41
CA ILE A 131 9.06 -24.79 -0.46
C ILE A 131 10.39 -25.45 -0.02
N SER A 132 10.38 -26.76 0.16
CA SER A 132 11.58 -27.52 0.54
C SER A 132 12.63 -27.52 -0.59
N LEU A 133 12.21 -27.68 -1.85
CA LEU A 133 13.09 -27.61 -3.03
C LEU A 133 13.68 -26.20 -3.18
N ILE A 134 12.88 -25.14 -3.03
CA ILE A 134 13.30 -23.75 -3.08
C ILE A 134 14.42 -23.49 -2.07
N ARG A 135 14.22 -23.89 -0.82
CA ARG A 135 15.20 -23.69 0.24
C ARG A 135 16.48 -24.51 0.05
N ALA A 136 16.36 -25.76 -0.44
CA ALA A 136 17.53 -26.61 -0.71
C ALA A 136 18.40 -26.02 -1.83
N ALA A 137 17.80 -25.64 -2.96
CA ALA A 137 18.53 -25.07 -4.08
C ALA A 137 19.13 -23.70 -3.74
N ALA A 138 18.40 -22.84 -3.05
CA ALA A 138 18.91 -21.55 -2.58
C ALA A 138 20.09 -21.70 -1.62
N LYS A 139 20.08 -22.70 -0.72
CA LYS A 139 21.20 -23.00 0.17
C LYS A 139 22.46 -23.36 -0.61
N ASN A 140 22.31 -24.14 -1.69
CA ASN A 140 23.44 -24.58 -2.53
C ASN A 140 23.66 -23.69 -3.76
N TYR A 141 23.44 -22.37 -3.66
CA TYR A 141 23.57 -21.42 -4.77
C TYR A 141 24.96 -21.40 -5.42
N LYS A 142 25.99 -21.92 -4.76
CA LYS A 142 27.32 -22.05 -5.36
C LYS A 142 27.30 -22.97 -6.59
N ASP A 143 26.40 -23.94 -6.59
CA ASP A 143 26.32 -24.98 -7.59
C ASP A 143 24.99 -25.01 -8.35
N VAL A 144 23.89 -24.55 -7.76
CA VAL A 144 22.54 -24.70 -8.25
C VAL A 144 21.86 -23.35 -8.49
N VAL A 145 21.14 -23.23 -9.60
CA VAL A 145 20.22 -22.11 -9.88
C VAL A 145 18.84 -22.44 -9.33
N ILE A 146 18.18 -21.49 -8.70
CA ILE A 146 16.79 -21.62 -8.24
C ILE A 146 15.91 -20.53 -8.84
N ILE A 147 14.83 -20.92 -9.49
CA ILE A 147 13.77 -20.06 -9.94
C ILE A 147 12.54 -20.38 -9.10
N ALA A 148 12.18 -19.46 -8.21
CA ALA A 148 11.15 -19.70 -7.19
C ALA A 148 9.81 -19.03 -7.51
N SER A 149 9.72 -18.30 -8.62
CA SER A 149 8.48 -17.67 -9.10
C SER A 149 8.56 -17.33 -10.58
N GLN A 150 7.40 -17.18 -11.23
CA GLN A 150 7.29 -16.72 -12.61
C GLN A 150 7.91 -15.33 -12.86
N GLY A 151 7.90 -14.45 -11.85
CA GLY A 151 8.52 -13.12 -11.95
C GLY A 151 10.03 -13.14 -12.22
N GLN A 152 10.68 -14.30 -12.08
CA GLN A 152 12.12 -14.47 -12.34
C GLN A 152 12.41 -15.06 -13.73
N TYR A 153 11.38 -15.41 -14.52
CA TYR A 153 11.53 -16.06 -15.81
C TYR A 153 12.24 -15.17 -16.83
N GLU A 154 11.92 -13.91 -16.87
CA GLU A 154 12.54 -12.95 -17.80
C GLU A 154 14.05 -12.83 -17.56
N GLN A 155 14.45 -12.69 -16.29
CA GLN A 155 15.86 -12.65 -15.91
C GLN A 155 16.62 -13.93 -16.27
N LEU A 156 15.99 -15.11 -16.05
CA LEU A 156 16.57 -16.37 -16.46
C LEU A 156 16.75 -16.44 -17.99
N LEU A 157 15.74 -16.04 -18.75
CA LEU A 157 15.77 -16.01 -20.22
C LEU A 157 16.85 -15.10 -20.76
N GLU A 158 17.03 -13.92 -20.18
CA GLU A 158 18.11 -13.00 -20.55
C GLU A 158 19.48 -13.65 -20.35
N ILE A 159 19.72 -14.28 -19.19
CA ILE A 159 20.98 -14.96 -18.87
C ILE A 159 21.24 -16.11 -19.85
N ILE A 160 20.26 -16.98 -20.10
CA ILE A 160 20.41 -18.12 -21.01
C ILE A 160 20.62 -17.63 -22.46
N THR A 161 19.96 -16.56 -22.85
CA THR A 161 20.10 -15.99 -24.19
C THR A 161 21.51 -15.40 -24.42
N ALA A 162 22.05 -14.75 -23.40
CA ALA A 162 23.37 -14.13 -23.48
C ALA A 162 24.53 -15.13 -23.32
N ASN A 163 24.34 -16.22 -22.55
CA ASN A 163 25.42 -17.07 -22.07
C ASN A 163 25.26 -18.54 -22.44
N GLY A 164 24.16 -18.94 -23.12
CA GLY A 164 23.74 -20.37 -23.19
C GLY A 164 23.28 -20.85 -21.81
N ALA A 165 23.21 -22.17 -21.62
CA ALA A 165 22.81 -22.74 -20.32
C ALA A 165 23.95 -22.64 -19.28
N GLN A 166 24.44 -21.42 -19.00
CA GLN A 166 25.50 -21.16 -18.05
C GLN A 166 25.20 -19.96 -17.14
N THR A 167 25.60 -20.07 -15.86
CA THR A 167 25.38 -19.00 -14.88
C THR A 167 26.65 -18.72 -14.06
N SER A 168 26.85 -17.46 -13.68
CA SER A 168 27.86 -17.02 -12.72
C SER A 168 27.39 -17.26 -11.28
N VAL A 169 28.30 -17.21 -10.31
CA VAL A 169 27.95 -17.35 -8.89
C VAL A 169 27.15 -16.14 -8.39
N GLU A 170 27.37 -14.96 -8.96
CA GLU A 170 26.63 -13.73 -8.63
C GLU A 170 25.17 -13.85 -9.06
N GLU A 171 24.91 -14.34 -10.27
CA GLU A 171 23.56 -14.60 -10.77
C GLU A 171 22.83 -15.63 -9.90
N ARG A 172 23.50 -16.76 -9.57
CA ARG A 172 22.92 -17.77 -8.68
C ARG A 172 22.65 -17.23 -7.27
N ARG A 173 23.53 -16.38 -6.74
CA ARG A 173 23.32 -15.72 -5.44
C ARG A 173 22.14 -14.76 -5.47
N TRP A 174 21.95 -14.06 -6.58
CA TRP A 174 20.78 -13.20 -6.76
C TRP A 174 19.48 -14.03 -6.72
N PHE A 175 19.40 -15.11 -7.50
CA PHE A 175 18.26 -16.01 -7.47
C PHE A 175 18.02 -16.65 -6.09
N ALA A 176 19.07 -17.00 -5.37
CA ALA A 176 18.95 -17.51 -4.01
C ALA A 176 18.37 -16.48 -3.03
N LYS A 177 18.74 -15.21 -3.17
CA LYS A 177 18.15 -14.12 -2.39
C LYS A 177 16.64 -14.02 -2.69
N GLU A 178 16.27 -14.00 -3.97
CA GLU A 178 14.86 -13.95 -4.39
C GLU A 178 14.07 -15.20 -3.92
N ALA A 179 14.67 -16.37 -3.94
CA ALA A 179 14.07 -17.60 -3.43
C ALA A 179 13.76 -17.52 -1.92
N PHE A 180 14.67 -16.95 -1.13
CA PHE A 180 14.40 -16.73 0.30
C PHE A 180 13.39 -15.60 0.54
N ALA A 181 13.28 -14.60 -0.35
CA ALA A 181 12.20 -13.61 -0.29
C ALA A 181 10.83 -14.29 -0.48
N VAL A 182 10.70 -15.15 -1.51
CA VAL A 182 9.47 -15.95 -1.75
C VAL A 182 9.14 -16.83 -0.54
N SER A 183 10.11 -17.61 -0.04
CA SER A 183 9.91 -18.52 1.09
C SER A 183 9.50 -17.78 2.37
N SER A 184 10.14 -16.67 2.70
CA SER A 184 9.81 -15.91 3.92
C SER A 184 8.45 -15.22 3.84
N HIS A 185 8.08 -14.73 2.65
CA HIS A 185 6.77 -14.16 2.41
C HIS A 185 5.66 -15.20 2.58
N TYR A 186 5.84 -16.36 1.96
CA TYR A 186 4.92 -17.49 2.03
C TYR A 186 4.69 -17.97 3.46
N ASP A 187 5.77 -18.21 4.21
CA ASP A 187 5.68 -18.62 5.62
C ASP A 187 5.02 -17.53 6.50
N SER A 188 5.25 -16.25 6.20
CA SER A 188 4.60 -15.13 6.89
C SER A 188 3.09 -15.10 6.64
N ALA A 189 2.66 -15.37 5.41
CA ALA A 189 1.24 -15.44 5.06
C ALA A 189 0.54 -16.60 5.78
N ILE A 190 1.18 -17.77 5.80
CA ILE A 190 0.67 -18.96 6.51
C ILE A 190 0.59 -18.69 8.01
N PHE A 191 1.66 -18.12 8.61
CA PHE A 191 1.66 -17.74 10.02
C PHE A 191 0.49 -16.81 10.35
N ASN A 192 0.31 -15.74 9.57
CA ASN A 192 -0.75 -14.77 9.80
C ASN A 192 -2.16 -15.39 9.69
N TYR A 193 -2.35 -16.37 8.81
CA TYR A 193 -3.60 -17.12 8.70
C TYR A 193 -3.92 -17.90 9.98
N PHE A 194 -2.93 -18.62 10.54
CA PHE A 194 -3.11 -19.38 11.78
C PHE A 194 -3.17 -18.49 13.02
N ASP A 195 -2.41 -17.39 13.05
CA ASP A 195 -2.38 -16.44 14.18
C ASP A 195 -3.71 -15.69 14.32
N GLY A 196 -4.43 -15.47 13.21
CA GLY A 196 -5.76 -14.89 13.21
C GLY A 196 -5.83 -13.58 14.02
N ASP A 197 -6.72 -13.54 15.02
CA ASP A 197 -6.92 -12.39 15.89
C ASP A 197 -6.02 -12.38 17.15
N GLU A 198 -5.26 -13.44 17.40
CA GLU A 198 -4.39 -13.53 18.59
C GLU A 198 -3.27 -12.49 18.57
N LYS A 199 -2.75 -12.17 17.37
CA LYS A 199 -1.64 -11.22 17.15
C LYS A 199 -0.41 -11.52 18.03
N SER A 200 -0.04 -12.79 18.09
CA SER A 200 1.05 -13.29 18.93
C SER A 200 2.43 -12.78 18.49
N ALA A 201 2.60 -12.48 17.20
CA ALA A 201 3.82 -11.90 16.64
C ALA A 201 3.54 -11.06 15.39
N PHE A 202 4.30 -9.99 15.22
CA PHE A 202 4.25 -9.18 14.01
C PHE A 202 5.07 -9.84 12.90
N ARG A 203 4.40 -10.26 11.83
CA ARG A 203 4.99 -10.77 10.60
C ARG A 203 4.38 -10.01 9.44
N HIS A 204 5.18 -9.18 8.80
CA HIS A 204 4.79 -8.39 7.64
C HIS A 204 5.87 -8.50 6.57
N SER A 205 5.45 -8.78 5.34
CA SER A 205 6.35 -8.93 4.21
C SER A 205 5.81 -8.15 3.03
N GLU A 206 6.65 -7.31 2.43
CA GLU A 206 6.35 -6.55 1.21
C GLU A 206 7.34 -6.93 0.12
N ASN A 207 6.82 -7.24 -1.05
CA ASN A 207 7.61 -7.48 -2.24
C ASN A 207 7.75 -6.18 -3.03
N GLY A 208 8.93 -6.03 -3.65
CA GLY A 208 9.28 -4.81 -4.36
C GLY A 208 9.83 -3.71 -3.45
N SER A 209 10.81 -3.01 -3.95
CA SER A 209 11.40 -1.88 -3.25
C SER A 209 11.87 -0.81 -4.23
N LYS A 210 11.70 0.45 -3.85
CA LYS A 210 12.23 1.60 -4.57
C LYS A 210 13.10 2.41 -3.63
N VAL A 211 14.39 2.51 -3.94
CA VAL A 211 15.31 3.40 -3.20
C VAL A 211 14.94 4.82 -3.57
N LEU A 212 14.64 5.62 -2.56
CA LEU A 212 14.31 7.03 -2.72
C LEU A 212 15.58 7.86 -2.66
N ARG A 213 15.53 9.07 -3.20
CA ARG A 213 16.67 9.99 -3.20
C ARG A 213 17.24 10.23 -1.80
N TYR A 214 16.36 10.33 -0.78
CA TYR A 214 16.65 10.40 0.66
C TYR A 214 15.35 10.15 1.44
N GLY A 215 15.41 10.09 2.78
CA GLY A 215 14.25 9.99 3.66
C GLY A 215 13.54 11.34 3.83
N GLU A 216 13.04 11.66 5.02
CA GLU A 216 12.46 13.00 5.29
C GLU A 216 13.49 14.11 5.08
N ASN A 217 14.75 13.85 5.44
CA ASN A 217 15.85 14.81 5.34
C ASN A 217 16.99 14.24 4.46
N PRO A 218 17.79 15.13 3.81
CA PRO A 218 18.83 14.72 2.86
C PRO A 218 19.91 13.77 3.42
N HIS A 219 20.15 13.76 4.71
CA HIS A 219 21.13 12.88 5.37
C HIS A 219 20.55 11.50 5.74
N GLN A 220 19.25 11.30 5.57
CA GLN A 220 18.55 10.04 5.89
C GLN A 220 18.36 9.21 4.63
N ARG A 221 18.66 7.91 4.70
CA ARG A 221 18.31 6.97 3.62
C ARG A 221 16.82 6.65 3.66
N GLY A 222 16.14 6.75 2.52
CA GLY A 222 14.75 6.36 2.34
C GLY A 222 14.61 5.19 1.37
N VAL A 223 13.70 4.28 1.65
CA VAL A 223 13.28 3.19 0.76
C VAL A 223 11.77 3.03 0.91
N TYR A 224 11.08 2.96 -0.20
CA TYR A 224 9.66 2.57 -0.24
C TYR A 224 9.59 1.07 -0.54
N PHE A 225 8.79 0.34 0.21
CA PHE A 225 8.45 -1.06 -0.06
C PHE A 225 6.98 -1.14 -0.45
N GLY A 226 6.68 -1.80 -1.54
CA GLY A 226 5.34 -1.97 -2.10
C GLY A 226 5.31 -1.72 -3.61
N GLN A 227 4.12 -1.91 -4.21
CA GLN A 227 3.88 -1.77 -5.64
C GLN A 227 3.16 -0.43 -5.91
N PHE A 228 3.94 0.65 -6.05
CA PHE A 228 3.38 1.99 -6.30
C PHE A 228 2.52 2.02 -7.57
N ASP A 229 2.96 1.31 -8.60
CA ASP A 229 2.32 1.27 -9.92
C ASP A 229 0.97 0.53 -9.92
N ASP A 230 0.64 -0.24 -8.89
CA ASP A 230 -0.70 -0.83 -8.74
C ASP A 230 -1.76 0.23 -8.37
N MET A 231 -1.35 1.26 -7.65
CA MET A 231 -2.22 2.34 -7.23
C MET A 231 -2.21 3.53 -8.18
N PHE A 232 -1.05 3.83 -8.78
CA PHE A 232 -0.86 5.03 -9.57
C PHE A 232 -0.24 4.74 -10.93
N GLU A 233 -0.53 5.62 -11.88
CA GLU A 233 0.25 5.78 -13.10
C GLU A 233 0.88 7.18 -13.09
N GLN A 234 2.21 7.24 -13.14
CA GLN A 234 2.92 8.51 -13.22
C GLN A 234 3.09 8.90 -14.70
N LEU A 235 2.31 9.89 -15.14
CA LEU A 235 2.35 10.38 -16.53
C LEU A 235 3.58 11.24 -16.80
N GLN A 236 4.02 12.02 -15.79
CA GLN A 236 5.14 12.93 -15.90
C GLN A 236 5.73 13.29 -14.52
N GLY A 237 6.90 13.89 -14.56
CA GLY A 237 7.52 14.60 -13.46
C GLY A 237 8.81 13.99 -12.95
N LYS A 238 9.36 14.62 -11.91
CA LYS A 238 10.53 14.13 -11.18
C LYS A 238 10.18 12.84 -10.41
N GLU A 239 11.20 12.15 -9.96
CA GLU A 239 11.07 11.00 -9.07
C GLU A 239 10.36 11.41 -7.76
N ILE A 240 9.42 10.56 -7.31
CA ILE A 240 8.63 10.81 -6.11
C ILE A 240 9.54 10.67 -4.88
N SER A 241 9.52 11.68 -4.02
CA SER A 241 10.32 11.71 -2.79
C SER A 241 9.58 11.05 -1.62
N TYR A 242 10.31 10.78 -0.55
CA TYR A 242 9.76 10.31 0.72
C TYR A 242 8.62 11.21 1.21
N ASN A 243 8.86 12.54 1.26
CA ASN A 243 7.85 13.49 1.71
C ASN A 243 6.64 13.56 0.76
N ASN A 244 6.86 13.45 -0.57
CA ASN A 244 5.73 13.36 -1.49
C ASN A 244 4.87 12.12 -1.22
N LEU A 245 5.47 10.95 -0.90
CA LEU A 245 4.71 9.74 -0.58
C LEU A 245 3.83 9.91 0.66
N LEU A 246 4.33 10.59 1.70
CA LEU A 246 3.55 10.89 2.91
C LEU A 246 2.36 11.81 2.59
N ASP A 247 2.60 12.87 1.82
CA ASP A 247 1.54 13.80 1.41
C ASP A 247 0.52 13.13 0.46
N ILE A 248 0.98 12.26 -0.45
CA ILE A 248 0.11 11.48 -1.36
C ILE A 248 -0.77 10.51 -0.55
N ASP A 249 -0.22 9.79 0.44
CA ASP A 249 -1.00 8.91 1.32
C ASP A 249 -2.08 9.69 2.06
N ALA A 250 -1.72 10.84 2.65
CA ALA A 250 -2.68 11.71 3.32
C ALA A 250 -3.77 12.23 2.38
N ALA A 251 -3.40 12.59 1.14
CA ALA A 251 -4.32 13.10 0.13
C ALA A 251 -5.33 12.03 -0.31
N VAL A 252 -4.85 10.81 -0.58
CA VAL A 252 -5.73 9.69 -0.98
C VAL A 252 -6.67 9.30 0.14
N ASN A 253 -6.17 9.19 1.38
CA ASN A 253 -7.03 8.88 2.53
C ASN A 253 -8.13 9.95 2.73
N LEU A 254 -7.80 11.23 2.57
CA LEU A 254 -8.77 12.32 2.71
C LEU A 254 -9.82 12.29 1.60
N ILE A 255 -9.41 12.22 0.33
CA ILE A 255 -10.35 12.34 -0.79
C ILE A 255 -11.32 11.18 -0.88
N ASN A 256 -10.94 9.99 -0.37
CA ASN A 256 -11.78 8.79 -0.36
C ASN A 256 -13.05 8.93 0.51
N ASP A 257 -13.10 9.88 1.42
CA ASP A 257 -14.28 10.14 2.24
C ASP A 257 -15.34 11.01 1.53
N PHE A 258 -15.05 11.51 0.33
CA PHE A 258 -15.93 12.41 -0.42
C PHE A 258 -16.49 11.74 -1.68
N GLU A 259 -17.81 11.72 -1.79
CA GLU A 259 -18.54 11.23 -2.98
C GLU A 259 -18.81 12.35 -3.98
N GLU A 260 -19.03 13.58 -3.50
CA GLU A 260 -19.24 14.77 -4.32
C GLU A 260 -17.95 15.20 -5.02
N ILE A 261 -18.05 15.96 -6.12
CA ILE A 261 -16.87 16.52 -6.78
C ILE A 261 -16.13 17.43 -5.79
N THR A 262 -14.96 16.97 -5.38
CA THR A 262 -14.14 17.60 -4.34
C THR A 262 -12.73 17.84 -4.84
N PHE A 263 -12.20 19.00 -4.50
CA PHE A 263 -10.80 19.35 -4.73
C PHE A 263 -10.12 19.64 -3.40
N ALA A 264 -8.99 18.99 -3.13
CA ALA A 264 -8.21 19.17 -1.91
C ALA A 264 -6.76 19.58 -2.22
N ILE A 265 -6.22 20.43 -1.36
CA ILE A 265 -4.83 20.89 -1.37
C ILE A 265 -4.21 20.54 -0.03
N LEU A 266 -3.15 19.73 -0.06
CA LEU A 266 -2.48 19.29 1.16
C LEU A 266 -1.06 19.81 1.22
N LYS A 267 -0.61 20.06 2.43
CA LYS A 267 0.78 20.38 2.75
C LYS A 267 1.16 19.78 4.10
N HIS A 268 2.28 19.08 4.15
CA HIS A 268 2.75 18.39 5.36
C HIS A 268 1.66 17.53 6.01
N ASN A 269 1.01 16.68 5.19
CA ASN A 269 -0.03 15.72 5.58
C ASN A 269 -1.35 16.33 6.09
N ASN A 270 -1.55 17.64 5.97
CA ASN A 270 -2.80 18.29 6.38
C ASN A 270 -3.41 19.06 5.21
N ALA A 271 -4.74 19.12 5.16
CA ALA A 271 -5.43 19.96 4.20
C ALA A 271 -5.25 21.42 4.57
N CYS A 272 -4.74 22.22 3.63
CA CYS A 272 -4.73 23.66 3.72
C CYS A 272 -5.87 24.31 2.92
N GLY A 273 -6.49 23.55 2.02
CA GLY A 273 -7.68 23.95 1.28
C GLY A 273 -8.44 22.71 0.80
N ILE A 274 -9.76 22.74 0.91
CA ILE A 274 -10.64 21.72 0.35
C ILE A 274 -12.04 22.31 0.16
N ALA A 275 -12.67 21.98 -0.97
CA ALA A 275 -14.06 22.36 -1.23
C ALA A 275 -14.75 21.34 -2.14
N SER A 276 -16.07 21.18 -1.95
CA SER A 276 -16.95 20.39 -2.80
C SER A 276 -17.90 21.30 -3.56
N ARG A 277 -17.98 21.15 -4.89
CA ARG A 277 -18.84 21.97 -5.78
C ARG A 277 -19.36 21.12 -6.93
N GLU A 278 -20.40 21.59 -7.61
CA GLU A 278 -20.89 20.95 -8.83
C GLU A 278 -19.88 21.00 -9.99
N LYS A 279 -19.05 22.05 -10.03
CA LYS A 279 -18.00 22.20 -11.05
C LYS A 279 -16.61 22.14 -10.42
N LEU A 280 -15.73 21.40 -11.03
CA LEU A 280 -14.39 21.16 -10.51
C LEU A 280 -13.58 22.47 -10.39
N VAL A 281 -13.69 23.36 -11.36
CA VAL A 281 -12.99 24.67 -11.34
C VAL A 281 -13.45 25.56 -10.17
N GLU A 282 -14.71 25.44 -9.76
CA GLU A 282 -15.23 26.17 -8.58
C GLU A 282 -14.70 25.52 -7.30
N ALA A 283 -14.70 24.19 -7.23
CA ALA A 283 -14.08 23.45 -6.11
C ALA A 283 -12.60 23.83 -5.94
N TRP A 284 -11.85 23.89 -7.04
CA TRP A 284 -10.44 24.35 -7.02
C TRP A 284 -10.28 25.76 -6.47
N LYS A 285 -11.07 26.72 -6.99
CA LYS A 285 -10.97 28.13 -6.56
C LYS A 285 -11.27 28.32 -5.08
N ASP A 286 -12.31 27.66 -4.61
CA ASP A 286 -12.71 27.74 -3.21
C ASP A 286 -11.76 26.96 -2.30
N ALA A 287 -11.22 25.83 -2.73
CA ALA A 287 -10.16 25.15 -2.01
C ALA A 287 -8.91 26.03 -1.88
N LEU A 288 -8.48 26.68 -2.96
CA LEU A 288 -7.33 27.58 -2.95
C LEU A 288 -7.56 28.80 -2.04
N ALA A 289 -8.78 29.32 -1.98
CA ALA A 289 -9.11 30.46 -1.14
C ALA A 289 -8.93 30.21 0.36
N GLY A 290 -9.03 28.96 0.80
CA GLY A 290 -8.85 28.58 2.22
C GLY A 290 -7.47 28.91 2.76
N ASP A 291 -6.41 28.68 1.96
CA ASP A 291 -5.03 29.09 2.30
C ASP A 291 -4.15 29.16 1.04
N PRO A 292 -4.22 30.27 0.29
CA PRO A 292 -3.45 30.40 -0.95
C PRO A 292 -1.93 30.49 -0.72
N VAL A 293 -1.49 30.80 0.50
CA VAL A 293 -0.06 30.86 0.84
C VAL A 293 0.51 29.48 1.03
N SER A 294 -0.14 28.62 1.82
CA SER A 294 0.31 27.25 2.07
C SER A 294 0.12 26.34 0.85
N ALA A 295 -0.82 26.65 -0.04
CA ALA A 295 -1.04 25.91 -1.29
C ALA A 295 0.19 25.87 -2.21
N PHE A 296 1.07 26.89 -2.11
CA PHE A 296 2.31 26.94 -2.89
C PHE A 296 3.22 25.74 -2.58
N GLY A 297 3.53 24.95 -3.61
CA GLY A 297 4.35 23.74 -3.48
C GLY A 297 3.63 22.57 -2.80
N GLY A 298 2.30 22.60 -2.72
CA GLY A 298 1.49 21.53 -2.14
C GLY A 298 1.26 20.33 -3.06
N VAL A 299 0.54 19.34 -2.52
CA VAL A 299 -0.01 18.19 -3.23
C VAL A 299 -1.50 18.43 -3.46
N LEU A 300 -1.92 18.34 -4.70
CA LEU A 300 -3.28 18.55 -5.17
C LEU A 300 -3.95 17.21 -5.45
N ILE A 301 -5.20 17.05 -5.03
CA ILE A 301 -5.98 15.85 -5.33
C ILE A 301 -7.45 16.19 -5.59
N THR A 302 -8.05 15.45 -6.51
CA THR A 302 -9.49 15.49 -6.77
C THR A 302 -10.01 14.08 -7.09
N ASN A 303 -11.30 13.85 -6.84
CA ASN A 303 -12.03 12.64 -7.23
C ASN A 303 -12.73 12.78 -8.60
N ALA A 304 -12.50 13.88 -9.33
CA ALA A 304 -13.07 14.13 -10.65
C ALA A 304 -11.98 14.28 -11.73
N ILE A 305 -12.36 14.08 -12.99
CA ILE A 305 -11.47 14.28 -14.14
C ILE A 305 -11.11 15.76 -14.23
N ILE A 306 -9.82 16.09 -14.37
CA ILE A 306 -9.37 17.47 -14.51
C ILE A 306 -9.58 17.91 -15.95
N ASP A 307 -10.44 18.93 -16.12
CA ASP A 307 -10.72 19.57 -17.39
C ASP A 307 -9.73 20.72 -17.69
N ARG A 308 -9.78 21.21 -18.94
CA ARG A 308 -8.97 22.34 -19.38
C ARG A 308 -9.12 23.57 -18.50
N THR A 309 -10.36 23.94 -18.17
CA THR A 309 -10.66 25.16 -17.40
C THR A 309 -10.03 25.12 -16.01
N THR A 310 -10.15 23.97 -15.36
CA THR A 310 -9.52 23.73 -14.04
C THR A 310 -7.99 23.75 -14.14
N ALA A 311 -7.42 23.09 -15.18
CA ALA A 311 -5.97 23.07 -15.40
C ALA A 311 -5.38 24.47 -15.65
N GLU A 312 -6.08 25.33 -16.40
CA GLU A 312 -5.69 26.74 -16.63
C GLU A 312 -5.61 27.53 -15.30
N GLU A 313 -6.60 27.36 -14.43
CA GLU A 313 -6.61 28.00 -13.11
C GLU A 313 -5.51 27.44 -12.18
N MET A 314 -5.35 26.11 -12.12
CA MET A 314 -4.31 25.44 -11.33
C MET A 314 -2.90 25.87 -11.76
N ASN A 315 -2.68 26.07 -13.07
CA ASN A 315 -1.36 26.42 -13.61
C ASN A 315 -0.86 27.83 -13.19
N LYS A 316 -1.73 28.65 -12.59
CA LYS A 316 -1.37 29.99 -12.06
C LYS A 316 -0.51 29.93 -10.81
N ILE A 317 -0.50 28.79 -10.09
CA ILE A 317 0.35 28.58 -8.92
C ILE A 317 1.38 27.47 -9.15
N PHE A 318 2.41 27.46 -8.32
CA PHE A 318 3.34 26.34 -8.27
C PHE A 318 2.82 25.26 -7.29
N PHE A 319 2.79 24.02 -7.77
CA PHE A 319 2.55 22.82 -6.95
C PHE A 319 3.46 21.69 -7.39
N GLU A 320 3.73 20.74 -6.50
CA GLU A 320 4.66 19.64 -6.77
C GLU A 320 3.98 18.42 -7.40
N VAL A 321 2.80 18.06 -6.90
CA VAL A 321 2.08 16.83 -7.28
C VAL A 321 0.62 17.18 -7.56
N VAL A 322 0.05 16.57 -8.59
CA VAL A 322 -1.40 16.55 -8.81
C VAL A 322 -1.85 15.11 -9.04
N ILE A 323 -2.99 14.75 -8.42
CA ILE A 323 -3.58 13.42 -8.42
C ILE A 323 -5.04 13.55 -8.85
N ALA A 324 -5.44 12.79 -9.86
CA ALA A 324 -6.82 12.71 -10.34
C ALA A 324 -7.12 11.30 -10.86
N PRO A 325 -8.40 10.91 -11.00
CA PRO A 325 -8.75 9.67 -11.67
C PRO A 325 -8.40 9.67 -13.16
N ASP A 326 -8.43 10.86 -13.81
CA ASP A 326 -8.00 11.05 -15.21
C ASP A 326 -7.85 12.54 -15.53
N TYR A 327 -7.38 12.86 -16.74
CA TYR A 327 -7.15 14.22 -17.26
C TYR A 327 -7.65 14.33 -18.70
N ASP A 328 -8.37 15.40 -19.03
CA ASP A 328 -8.62 15.74 -20.42
C ASP A 328 -7.30 16.00 -21.14
N LEU A 329 -7.23 15.71 -22.45
CA LEU A 329 -6.01 15.89 -23.25
C LEU A 329 -5.48 17.34 -23.16
N GLU A 330 -6.36 18.33 -23.27
CA GLU A 330 -5.98 19.75 -23.16
C GLU A 330 -5.50 20.12 -21.76
N ALA A 331 -6.10 19.54 -20.71
CA ALA A 331 -5.67 19.71 -19.34
C ALA A 331 -4.26 19.14 -19.11
N LEU A 332 -4.02 17.93 -19.64
CA LEU A 332 -2.73 17.25 -19.53
C LEU A 332 -1.64 18.08 -20.25
N GLU A 333 -1.92 18.62 -21.43
CA GLU A 333 -0.99 19.49 -22.17
C GLU A 333 -0.58 20.72 -21.33
N ILE A 334 -1.56 21.41 -20.72
CA ILE A 334 -1.33 22.58 -19.87
C ILE A 334 -0.48 22.23 -18.64
N LEU A 335 -0.84 21.14 -17.95
CA LEU A 335 -0.16 20.73 -16.74
C LEU A 335 1.26 20.23 -17.00
N SER A 336 1.47 19.56 -18.15
CA SER A 336 2.76 19.00 -18.57
C SER A 336 3.79 20.06 -19.01
N ALA A 337 3.40 21.30 -19.20
CA ALA A 337 4.32 22.38 -19.55
C ALA A 337 5.46 22.59 -18.51
N LYS A 338 5.27 22.13 -17.28
CA LYS A 338 6.31 22.17 -16.21
C LYS A 338 6.87 20.78 -15.96
N LYS A 339 8.01 20.45 -16.59
CA LYS A 339 8.64 19.12 -16.63
C LYS A 339 8.82 18.41 -15.27
N ASN A 340 9.07 19.15 -14.20
CA ASN A 340 9.30 18.57 -12.85
C ASN A 340 8.02 18.31 -12.06
N ARG A 341 6.86 18.79 -12.57
CA ARG A 341 5.56 18.57 -11.93
C ARG A 341 5.21 17.08 -12.02
N ILE A 342 4.88 16.49 -10.90
CA ILE A 342 4.45 15.09 -10.82
C ILE A 342 2.95 15.04 -11.13
N ILE A 343 2.57 14.29 -12.16
CA ILE A 343 1.19 14.10 -12.60
C ILE A 343 0.86 12.62 -12.44
N LEU A 344 -0.12 12.31 -11.59
CA LEU A 344 -0.50 10.95 -11.24
C LEU A 344 -1.97 10.68 -11.59
N ILE A 345 -2.22 9.56 -12.27
CA ILE A 345 -3.55 8.95 -12.34
C ILE A 345 -3.69 8.03 -11.13
N LEU A 346 -4.76 8.20 -10.35
CA LEU A 346 -5.15 7.28 -9.28
C LEU A 346 -5.98 6.13 -9.87
N LYS A 347 -5.34 4.98 -10.11
CA LYS A 347 -5.98 3.78 -10.69
C LYS A 347 -6.84 3.04 -9.68
N SER A 348 -6.42 3.01 -8.42
CA SER A 348 -7.15 2.34 -7.34
C SER A 348 -7.05 3.14 -6.05
N PRO A 349 -8.19 3.58 -5.50
CA PRO A 349 -8.23 4.28 -4.22
C PRO A 349 -8.15 3.32 -3.02
N LYS A 350 -8.03 2.00 -3.25
CA LYS A 350 -8.01 1.01 -2.16
C LYS A 350 -6.75 1.17 -1.32
N VAL A 351 -6.93 1.59 -0.09
CA VAL A 351 -5.89 1.62 0.93
C VAL A 351 -6.03 0.40 1.85
N ARG A 352 -4.94 0.01 2.50
CA ARG A 352 -4.99 -1.07 3.50
C ARG A 352 -5.78 -0.64 4.72
N ASN A 353 -6.55 -1.57 5.29
CA ASN A 353 -7.33 -1.32 6.50
C ASN A 353 -6.46 -1.26 7.78
N MET A 354 -5.25 -1.80 7.73
CA MET A 354 -4.32 -1.84 8.85
C MET A 354 -3.17 -0.87 8.64
N GLN A 355 -2.74 -0.22 9.71
CA GLN A 355 -1.52 0.57 9.75
C GLN A 355 -0.61 0.11 10.89
N PHE A 356 0.69 0.25 10.69
CA PHE A 356 1.69 -0.04 11.72
C PHE A 356 2.75 1.05 11.77
N ARG A 357 3.36 1.18 12.93
CA ARG A 357 4.35 2.22 13.21
C ARG A 357 5.46 1.66 14.07
N SER A 358 6.71 1.83 13.63
CA SER A 358 7.85 1.53 14.48
C SER A 358 7.99 2.59 15.58
N LEU A 359 8.20 2.17 16.82
CA LEU A 359 8.52 3.06 17.93
C LEU A 359 9.26 2.29 19.03
N LEU A 360 10.13 2.99 19.76
CA LEU A 360 10.99 2.37 20.77
C LEU A 360 11.72 1.16 20.17
N ASN A 361 11.57 -0.01 20.77
CA ASN A 361 12.12 -1.28 20.32
C ASN A 361 11.04 -2.24 19.74
N GLY A 362 9.89 -1.72 19.32
CA GLY A 362 8.76 -2.52 18.85
C GLY A 362 7.98 -1.89 17.70
N VAL A 363 6.79 -2.40 17.49
CA VAL A 363 5.83 -1.96 16.47
C VAL A 363 4.46 -1.85 17.11
N LEU A 364 3.78 -0.73 16.87
CA LEU A 364 2.33 -0.60 17.11
C LEU A 364 1.57 -0.93 15.84
N ILE A 365 0.47 -1.65 15.99
CA ILE A 365 -0.47 -1.97 14.93
C ILE A 365 -1.84 -1.50 15.36
N GLN A 366 -2.60 -0.95 14.43
CA GLN A 366 -4.02 -0.65 14.62
C GLN A 366 -4.76 -0.72 13.29
N ASP A 367 -6.07 -0.86 13.35
CA ASP A 367 -6.91 -0.63 12.17
C ASP A 367 -6.88 0.85 11.80
N LYS A 368 -6.98 1.15 10.51
CA LYS A 368 -7.20 2.53 10.06
C LYS A 368 -8.59 2.98 10.49
N ASP A 369 -8.69 4.26 10.81
CA ASP A 369 -9.99 4.90 11.04
C ASP A 369 -10.72 5.07 9.70
N MET A 370 -11.57 4.08 9.40
CA MET A 370 -12.39 4.02 8.18
C MET A 370 -13.83 4.52 8.42
N HIS A 371 -14.14 4.91 9.67
CA HIS A 371 -15.49 5.38 9.99
C HIS A 371 -15.72 6.79 9.44
N THR A 372 -16.84 6.98 8.78
CA THR A 372 -17.29 8.29 8.28
C THR A 372 -18.76 8.46 8.69
N GLU A 373 -19.03 9.52 9.42
CA GLU A 373 -20.36 9.81 9.94
C GLU A 373 -21.32 10.21 8.85
N THR A 374 -22.57 9.81 9.06
CA THR A 374 -23.73 10.23 8.30
C THR A 374 -24.70 11.00 9.20
N VAL A 375 -25.74 11.58 8.62
CA VAL A 375 -26.80 12.29 9.38
C VAL A 375 -27.38 11.41 10.48
N GLU A 376 -27.46 10.09 10.27
CA GLU A 376 -28.00 9.13 11.23
C GLU A 376 -27.15 8.96 12.49
N ASN A 377 -25.86 9.27 12.41
CA ASN A 377 -24.95 9.22 13.54
C ASN A 377 -25.00 10.48 14.41
N LEU A 378 -25.68 11.54 13.95
CA LEU A 378 -25.71 12.82 14.65
C LEU A 378 -26.79 12.82 15.75
N ASN A 379 -26.35 13.13 16.97
CA ASN A 379 -27.26 13.36 18.09
C ASN A 379 -27.23 14.85 18.48
N THR A 380 -28.33 15.55 18.25
CA THR A 380 -28.47 16.95 18.68
C THR A 380 -28.61 17.01 20.19
N VAL A 381 -27.69 17.71 20.86
CA VAL A 381 -27.63 17.79 22.33
C VAL A 381 -28.01 19.15 22.89
N THR A 382 -28.22 20.15 22.03
CA THR A 382 -28.62 21.52 22.38
C THR A 382 -30.10 21.78 22.12
N GLU A 383 -30.66 22.85 22.74
CA GLU A 383 -32.04 23.30 22.53
C GLU A 383 -32.29 23.73 21.09
N LYS A 384 -31.30 24.43 20.47
CA LYS A 384 -31.33 24.78 19.06
C LYS A 384 -30.76 23.61 18.25
N ALA A 385 -31.53 23.11 17.30
CA ALA A 385 -31.05 22.15 16.31
C ALA A 385 -30.29 22.87 15.18
N PRO A 386 -29.26 22.24 14.57
CA PRO A 386 -28.65 22.78 13.37
C PRO A 386 -29.62 22.76 12.19
N THR A 387 -29.46 23.69 11.24
CA THR A 387 -30.16 23.68 9.96
C THR A 387 -29.63 22.54 9.06
N ASN A 388 -30.31 22.24 7.95
CA ASN A 388 -29.84 21.23 6.99
C ASN A 388 -28.48 21.63 6.39
N GLU A 389 -28.29 22.90 6.08
CA GLU A 389 -27.05 23.42 5.55
C GLU A 389 -25.91 23.32 6.58
N GLU A 390 -26.21 23.62 7.86
CA GLU A 390 -25.24 23.44 8.95
C GLU A 390 -24.89 21.94 9.13
N ILE A 391 -25.84 21.02 8.98
CA ILE A 391 -25.57 19.56 9.04
C ILE A 391 -24.63 19.13 7.92
N GLU A 392 -24.86 19.55 6.69
CA GLU A 392 -23.98 19.26 5.56
C GLU A 392 -22.56 19.79 5.80
N ASP A 393 -22.43 21.01 6.27
CA ASP A 393 -21.16 21.65 6.59
C ASP A 393 -20.46 20.99 7.79
N LEU A 394 -21.19 20.58 8.82
CA LEU A 394 -20.66 19.83 9.97
C LEU A 394 -20.07 18.49 9.55
N LEU A 395 -20.78 17.73 8.72
CA LEU A 395 -20.29 16.45 8.20
C LEU A 395 -19.09 16.64 7.28
N PHE A 396 -19.10 17.66 6.43
CA PHE A 396 -17.95 18.05 5.61
C PHE A 396 -16.74 18.38 6.47
N ALA A 397 -16.90 19.23 7.50
CA ALA A 397 -15.84 19.60 8.42
C ALA A 397 -15.31 18.40 9.24
N ASN A 398 -16.21 17.47 9.62
CA ASN A 398 -15.85 16.27 10.38
C ASN A 398 -14.97 15.30 9.55
N LYS A 399 -15.23 15.15 8.27
CA LYS A 399 -14.36 14.39 7.35
C LYS A 399 -12.94 15.00 7.31
N ILE A 400 -12.82 16.31 7.31
CA ILE A 400 -11.52 16.99 7.27
C ILE A 400 -10.78 16.85 8.60
N VAL A 401 -11.48 17.04 9.73
CA VAL A 401 -10.84 16.97 11.07
C VAL A 401 -10.33 15.54 11.36
N LYS A 402 -11.02 14.50 10.91
CA LYS A 402 -10.58 13.09 10.95
C LYS A 402 -9.19 12.90 10.34
N HIS A 403 -8.89 13.60 9.24
CA HIS A 403 -7.60 13.51 8.55
C HIS A 403 -6.56 14.52 9.02
N SER A 404 -6.90 15.37 10.00
CA SER A 404 -6.03 16.42 10.54
C SER A 404 -5.22 15.93 11.75
N LYS A 405 -3.97 16.40 11.89
CA LYS A 405 -3.13 16.06 13.05
C LYS A 405 -3.69 16.67 14.34
N SER A 406 -3.88 15.82 15.35
CA SER A 406 -4.43 16.20 16.67
C SER A 406 -3.49 17.10 17.49
N ASN A 407 -4.00 17.98 18.39
CA ASN A 407 -5.41 18.36 18.46
C ASN A 407 -5.77 19.20 17.24
N ALA A 408 -6.96 19.00 16.70
CA ALA A 408 -7.41 19.67 15.50
C ALA A 408 -8.81 20.29 15.66
N ILE A 409 -8.96 21.49 15.08
CA ILE A 409 -10.23 22.18 14.85
C ILE A 409 -10.31 22.53 13.38
N VAL A 410 -11.46 22.29 12.77
CA VAL A 410 -11.78 22.65 11.39
C VAL A 410 -12.98 23.58 11.38
N LEU A 411 -12.85 24.70 10.67
CA LEU A 411 -13.90 25.68 10.42
C LEU A 411 -14.34 25.52 8.96
N ALA A 412 -15.65 25.34 8.71
CA ALA A 412 -16.18 25.18 7.37
C ALA A 412 -17.49 25.94 7.16
N LYS A 413 -17.76 26.28 5.91
CA LYS A 413 -19.03 26.87 5.46
C LYS A 413 -19.26 26.58 3.99
N ASN A 414 -20.47 26.25 3.62
CA ASN A 414 -20.85 25.92 2.25
C ASN A 414 -19.93 24.84 1.63
N LYS A 415 -19.65 23.77 2.37
CA LYS A 415 -18.73 22.69 1.96
C LYS A 415 -17.36 23.22 1.46
N GLN A 416 -16.83 24.21 2.15
CA GLN A 416 -15.50 24.78 1.94
C GLN A 416 -14.77 24.87 3.28
N LEU A 417 -13.52 24.44 3.32
CA LEU A 417 -12.61 24.70 4.45
C LEU A 417 -12.33 26.21 4.52
N ILE A 418 -12.75 26.84 5.59
CA ILE A 418 -12.47 28.24 5.87
C ILE A 418 -11.09 28.40 6.51
N ALA A 419 -10.82 27.57 7.53
CA ALA A 419 -9.52 27.46 8.17
C ALA A 419 -9.44 26.21 9.05
N SER A 420 -8.22 25.84 9.41
CA SER A 420 -7.97 24.77 10.39
C SER A 420 -6.82 25.14 11.33
N GLY A 421 -6.94 24.72 12.58
CA GLY A 421 -5.84 24.69 13.54
C GLY A 421 -5.51 23.23 13.81
N VAL A 422 -4.27 22.81 13.54
CA VAL A 422 -3.86 21.40 13.58
C VAL A 422 -2.57 21.21 14.38
N GLY A 423 -2.41 20.03 15.00
CA GLY A 423 -1.18 19.66 15.70
C GLY A 423 -0.90 20.46 16.96
N GLN A 424 -1.93 21.04 17.59
CA GLN A 424 -1.77 21.87 18.77
C GLN A 424 -1.78 21.06 20.07
N THR A 425 -1.08 21.55 21.09
CA THR A 425 -1.03 20.90 22.41
C THR A 425 -2.32 21.09 23.19
N SER A 426 -3.08 22.15 22.90
CA SER A 426 -4.42 22.35 23.45
C SER A 426 -5.47 22.54 22.35
N ARG A 427 -6.72 22.22 22.65
CA ARG A 427 -7.83 22.39 21.71
C ARG A 427 -8.22 23.86 21.57
N VAL A 428 -8.05 24.65 22.63
CA VAL A 428 -8.24 26.10 22.60
C VAL A 428 -7.25 26.74 21.64
N ASP A 429 -5.96 26.37 21.70
CA ASP A 429 -4.97 26.90 20.76
C ASP A 429 -5.30 26.52 19.31
N ALA A 430 -5.78 25.29 19.07
CA ALA A 430 -6.21 24.88 17.74
C ALA A 430 -7.37 25.75 17.22
N LEU A 431 -8.33 26.07 18.06
CA LEU A 431 -9.44 26.95 17.69
C LEU A 431 -8.97 28.40 17.43
N VAL A 432 -8.18 28.96 18.36
CA VAL A 432 -7.66 30.33 18.21
C VAL A 432 -6.86 30.45 16.90
N HIS A 433 -5.98 29.52 16.60
CA HIS A 433 -5.22 29.50 15.35
C HIS A 433 -6.13 29.40 14.12
N ALA A 434 -7.20 28.59 14.18
CA ALA A 434 -8.16 28.50 13.07
C ALA A 434 -8.87 29.82 12.84
N ILE A 435 -9.31 30.50 13.91
CA ILE A 435 -9.98 31.82 13.84
C ILE A 435 -9.02 32.88 13.28
N GLU A 436 -7.83 33.03 13.85
CA GLU A 436 -6.80 33.98 13.39
C GLU A 436 -6.45 33.77 11.91
N LYS A 437 -6.35 32.54 11.50
CA LYS A 437 -6.08 32.17 10.11
C LYS A 437 -7.22 32.60 9.18
N ALA A 438 -8.47 32.28 9.54
CA ALA A 438 -9.65 32.72 8.79
C ALA A 438 -9.70 34.24 8.63
N GLU A 439 -9.48 34.95 9.71
CA GLU A 439 -9.45 36.43 9.72
C GLU A 439 -8.32 36.98 8.83
N SER A 440 -7.14 36.38 8.86
CA SER A 440 -6.00 36.78 8.02
C SER A 440 -6.29 36.71 6.53
N PHE A 441 -7.13 35.77 6.11
CA PHE A 441 -7.63 35.61 4.74
C PHE A 441 -8.96 36.33 4.52
N LYS A 442 -9.43 37.11 5.50
CA LYS A 442 -10.64 37.97 5.42
C LYS A 442 -11.94 37.17 5.27
N PHE A 443 -12.01 35.95 5.80
CA PHE A 443 -13.27 35.25 5.87
C PHE A 443 -14.18 35.84 6.95
N ASP A 444 -15.47 35.94 6.63
CA ASP A 444 -16.51 36.23 7.61
C ASP A 444 -16.89 34.94 8.33
N LEU A 445 -16.65 34.90 9.65
CA LEU A 445 -16.94 33.73 10.48
C LEU A 445 -18.41 33.58 10.87
N LYS A 446 -19.24 34.55 10.53
CA LYS A 446 -20.68 34.52 10.81
C LYS A 446 -21.34 33.34 10.03
N GLY A 447 -21.94 32.42 10.75
CA GLY A 447 -22.60 31.22 10.18
C GLY A 447 -21.64 30.15 9.72
N VAL A 448 -20.38 30.19 10.18
CA VAL A 448 -19.40 29.10 10.02
C VAL A 448 -19.70 28.00 11.02
N VAL A 449 -19.43 26.74 10.64
CA VAL A 449 -19.50 25.60 11.56
C VAL A 449 -18.12 25.15 12.02
N MET A 450 -18.06 24.49 13.16
CA MET A 450 -16.82 23.98 13.78
C MET A 450 -16.86 22.48 14.00
N ALA A 451 -15.84 21.76 13.53
CA ALA A 451 -15.60 20.36 13.87
C ALA A 451 -14.38 20.19 14.74
N SER A 452 -14.47 19.28 15.72
CA SER A 452 -13.37 18.93 16.63
C SER A 452 -13.07 17.42 16.56
N ASP A 453 -11.78 17.06 16.49
CA ASP A 453 -11.31 15.68 16.46
C ASP A 453 -11.59 14.87 17.75
N ALA A 454 -11.89 15.57 18.86
CA ALA A 454 -12.27 14.97 20.15
C ALA A 454 -13.17 15.92 20.94
N PHE A 455 -13.64 15.49 22.12
CA PHE A 455 -14.52 16.25 22.98
C PHE A 455 -13.86 17.50 23.58
N PHE A 456 -14.67 18.47 23.98
CA PHE A 456 -14.20 19.66 24.70
C PHE A 456 -14.08 19.33 26.19
N PRO A 457 -12.87 19.47 26.78
CA PRO A 457 -12.67 19.24 28.20
C PRO A 457 -13.29 20.34 29.08
N PHE A 458 -13.47 21.54 28.53
CA PHE A 458 -14.00 22.73 29.18
C PHE A 458 -14.84 23.54 28.17
N PRO A 459 -15.74 24.42 28.64
CA PRO A 459 -16.63 25.22 27.79
C PRO A 459 -15.95 26.39 27.08
N ASP A 460 -14.68 26.69 27.40
CA ASP A 460 -13.91 27.83 26.85
C ASP A 460 -13.83 27.84 25.33
N SER A 461 -13.59 26.68 24.70
CA SER A 461 -13.57 26.57 23.24
C SER A 461 -14.92 26.92 22.61
N VAL A 462 -16.02 26.53 23.23
CA VAL A 462 -17.38 26.83 22.75
C VAL A 462 -17.67 28.33 22.93
N GLN A 463 -17.25 28.91 24.02
CA GLN A 463 -17.38 30.33 24.27
C GLN A 463 -16.64 31.18 23.21
N ILE A 464 -15.37 30.85 22.93
CA ILE A 464 -14.56 31.51 21.90
C ILE A 464 -15.20 31.35 20.52
N ALA A 465 -15.74 30.17 20.21
CA ALA A 465 -16.42 29.92 18.96
C ALA A 465 -17.66 30.80 18.78
N ALA A 466 -18.46 30.93 19.83
CA ALA A 466 -19.65 31.82 19.84
C ALA A 466 -19.27 33.27 19.60
N GLU A 467 -18.25 33.77 20.31
CA GLU A 467 -17.76 35.17 20.18
C GLU A 467 -17.24 35.44 18.77
N ALA A 468 -16.67 34.45 18.08
CA ALA A 468 -16.21 34.52 16.70
C ALA A 468 -17.35 34.49 15.65
N GLY A 469 -18.60 34.16 16.06
CA GLY A 469 -19.75 34.09 15.16
C GLY A 469 -20.04 32.72 14.58
N ILE A 470 -19.41 31.65 15.09
CA ILE A 470 -19.68 30.26 14.75
C ILE A 470 -21.09 29.88 15.25
N THR A 471 -21.85 29.12 14.47
CA THR A 471 -23.28 28.86 14.76
C THR A 471 -23.60 27.41 15.09
N ALA A 472 -22.72 26.47 14.68
CA ALA A 472 -22.92 25.05 14.92
C ALA A 472 -21.60 24.32 15.18
N VAL A 473 -21.66 23.26 16.00
CA VAL A 473 -20.49 22.50 16.46
C VAL A 473 -20.75 21.00 16.31
N ILE A 474 -19.77 20.26 15.82
CA ILE A 474 -19.73 18.79 15.85
C ILE A 474 -18.52 18.30 16.64
N GLN A 475 -18.75 17.32 17.50
CA GLN A 475 -17.74 16.68 18.33
C GLN A 475 -18.17 15.26 18.73
N PRO A 476 -17.27 14.38 19.19
CA PRO A 476 -17.65 13.03 19.58
C PRO A 476 -18.52 12.94 20.84
N GLY A 477 -18.43 13.88 21.76
CA GLY A 477 -19.01 13.73 23.10
C GLY A 477 -18.18 12.81 24.00
N GLY A 478 -18.68 12.56 25.22
CA GLY A 478 -18.07 11.65 26.18
C GLY A 478 -17.17 12.30 27.23
N SER A 479 -17.14 13.64 27.30
CA SER A 479 -16.50 14.37 28.40
C SER A 479 -17.39 14.37 29.65
N ILE A 480 -16.77 14.28 30.82
CA ILE A 480 -17.47 14.50 32.10
C ILE A 480 -18.10 15.92 32.13
N ASN A 481 -17.50 16.84 31.42
CA ASN A 481 -17.92 18.25 31.35
C ASN A 481 -18.79 18.59 30.13
N ASP A 482 -19.27 17.62 29.36
CA ASP A 482 -20.13 17.88 28.18
C ASP A 482 -21.32 18.76 28.53
N LYS A 483 -21.91 18.57 29.70
CA LYS A 483 -23.03 19.39 30.19
C LYS A 483 -22.68 20.89 30.21
N LEU A 484 -21.49 21.26 30.63
CA LEU A 484 -21.05 22.68 30.68
C LEU A 484 -20.89 23.24 29.27
N SER A 485 -20.37 22.46 28.32
CA SER A 485 -20.24 22.87 26.94
C SER A 485 -21.61 23.02 26.26
N ILE A 486 -22.55 22.11 26.53
CA ILE A 486 -23.93 22.16 26.02
C ILE A 486 -24.68 23.37 26.60
N GLU A 487 -24.56 23.63 27.91
CA GLU A 487 -25.16 24.81 28.56
C GLU A 487 -24.61 26.11 27.97
N ASN A 488 -23.30 26.17 27.70
CA ASN A 488 -22.69 27.32 27.06
C ASN A 488 -23.19 27.52 25.63
N CYS A 489 -23.33 26.43 24.83
CA CYS A 489 -23.96 26.50 23.52
C CYS A 489 -25.37 27.07 23.58
N ASN A 490 -26.22 26.58 24.51
CA ASN A 490 -27.59 27.06 24.67
C ASN A 490 -27.66 28.53 25.02
N GLN A 491 -26.79 28.98 25.94
CA GLN A 491 -26.72 30.42 26.35
C GLN A 491 -26.33 31.34 25.20
N ASN A 492 -25.47 30.86 24.29
CA ASN A 492 -24.97 31.66 23.16
C ASN A 492 -25.72 31.37 21.84
N GLY A 493 -26.76 30.53 21.85
CA GLY A 493 -27.56 30.21 20.67
C GLY A 493 -26.87 29.36 19.59
N LEU A 494 -25.82 28.61 19.98
CA LEU A 494 -25.16 27.64 19.09
C LEU A 494 -25.94 26.32 19.10
N SER A 495 -25.90 25.61 17.97
CA SER A 495 -26.28 24.20 17.92
C SER A 495 -25.05 23.33 18.15
N MET A 496 -25.23 22.17 18.80
CA MET A 496 -24.19 21.16 18.97
C MET A 496 -24.74 19.77 18.66
N VAL A 497 -24.00 19.02 17.88
CA VAL A 497 -24.23 17.61 17.63
C VAL A 497 -23.05 16.77 18.13
N THR A 498 -23.35 15.56 18.60
CA THR A 498 -22.36 14.58 18.99
C THR A 498 -22.44 13.35 18.09
N THR A 499 -21.28 12.73 17.80
CA THR A 499 -21.17 11.56 16.92
C THR A 499 -20.96 10.25 17.66
N GLY A 500 -20.37 10.31 18.87
CA GLY A 500 -19.91 9.11 19.58
C GLY A 500 -18.55 8.57 19.11
N PHE A 501 -17.98 9.08 18.02
CA PHE A 501 -16.71 8.62 17.44
C PHE A 501 -15.64 9.72 17.51
N ARG A 502 -14.47 9.35 18.04
CA ARG A 502 -13.30 10.22 18.16
C ARG A 502 -12.29 9.92 17.05
N HIS A 503 -11.73 10.94 16.44
CA HIS A 503 -10.81 10.85 15.30
C HIS A 503 -9.39 11.34 15.62
N PHE A 504 -8.76 10.82 16.66
CA PHE A 504 -7.38 11.20 16.94
C PHE A 504 -6.40 10.68 15.88
N LYS A 505 -5.51 11.58 15.43
CA LYS A 505 -4.42 11.29 14.50
C LYS A 505 -3.11 11.91 15.00
N HIS A 506 -2.22 11.08 15.53
CA HIS A 506 -0.92 11.50 16.10
C HIS A 506 0.26 11.30 15.16
#